data_332a5838d4ae420458d392192ceecba1
#
_entry.id   332a5838d4ae420458d392192ceecba1
#
_cell.length_a   1.000
_cell.length_b   1.000
_cell.length_c   1.000
_cell.angle_alpha   90.00
_cell.angle_beta   90.00
_cell.angle_gamma   90.00
#
_symmetry.space_group_name_H-M   'P 1'
#
loop_
_entity.id
_entity.type
_entity.pdbx_description
1 polymer ?
#
loop_
_entity_poly.entity_id
_entity_poly.type
_entity_poly.pdbx_seq_one_letter_code
_entity_poly.pdbx_strand_id
1 'polypeptide(L)'
;MKTVPTVAIGFTTPSHVDEEHNLALMSAIGLANLDHNVLYIDLSAAKKDHTSPTCSQSGLSLRDFLDGKRHLCELIFKSPLGIHVISTNFCKKSLLKATPLELTNLIESFDTLEQNFDFLILNFPDKATASSLFLLEACHIQIMSIEPTSKSIGKAYKLLEHLKDTCHADDVYLLPTSVPSISYGWKLFQRFNQAVIASLNIQTKYLASLKSLPTLSRSHLKENLPNAIGYEPIGDIIKKIESLKSKSSLAAHKFFEFTNLHK
;
A
#
# COMPACT_ATOMS: atom_id res chain seq x y z
N MET A 1 -22.34 -13.62 -13.13
CA MET A 1 -21.87 -13.27 -11.78
C MET A 1 -21.31 -11.86 -11.86
N LYS A 2 -21.76 -10.93 -11.01
CA LYS A 2 -21.11 -9.60 -10.92
C LYS A 2 -19.74 -9.84 -10.27
N THR A 3 -18.67 -9.71 -11.03
CA THR A 3 -17.30 -9.70 -10.49
C THR A 3 -17.18 -8.46 -9.61
N VAL A 4 -16.83 -8.67 -8.35
CA VAL A 4 -16.52 -7.56 -7.45
C VAL A 4 -15.21 -6.94 -7.95
N PRO A 5 -15.14 -5.63 -8.19
CA PRO A 5 -13.94 -5.01 -8.75
C PRO A 5 -12.74 -5.16 -7.82
N THR A 6 -11.55 -5.18 -8.39
CA THR A 6 -10.27 -5.15 -7.67
C THR A 6 -10.15 -3.83 -6.90
N VAL A 7 -9.70 -3.86 -5.65
CA VAL A 7 -9.44 -2.67 -4.84
C VAL A 7 -7.94 -2.43 -4.70
N ALA A 8 -7.46 -1.30 -5.23
CA ALA A 8 -6.09 -0.86 -5.05
C ALA A 8 -5.93 -0.08 -3.74
N ILE A 9 -4.97 -0.49 -2.91
CA ILE A 9 -4.67 0.11 -1.60
C ILE A 9 -3.21 0.52 -1.55
N GLY A 10 -2.97 1.80 -1.34
CA GLY A 10 -1.63 2.35 -1.15
C GLY A 10 -1.28 2.47 0.33
N PHE A 11 -0.17 1.86 0.74
CA PHE A 11 0.39 2.02 2.08
C PHE A 11 1.54 3.01 2.06
N THR A 12 1.51 3.99 2.95
CA THR A 12 2.61 4.94 3.17
C THR A 12 3.06 4.91 4.62
N THR A 13 4.37 4.84 4.83
CA THR A 13 4.98 4.86 6.16
C THR A 13 5.94 6.03 6.23
N PRO A 14 5.52 7.20 6.76
CA PRO A 14 6.35 8.41 6.79
C PRO A 14 7.55 8.33 7.76
N SER A 15 7.68 7.28 8.54
CA SER A 15 8.81 7.04 9.44
C SER A 15 9.75 5.99 8.86
N HIS A 16 11.05 6.08 9.20
CA HIS A 16 12.00 5.00 9.00
C HIS A 16 11.73 3.88 10.03
N VAL A 17 10.56 3.28 9.97
CA VAL A 17 10.34 2.03 10.69
C VAL A 17 11.22 0.99 9.99
N ASP A 18 12.02 0.28 10.77
CA ASP A 18 12.95 -0.72 10.27
C ASP A 18 12.27 -1.63 9.24
N GLU A 19 13.05 -2.06 8.26
CA GLU A 19 12.62 -2.92 7.13
C GLU A 19 11.85 -4.17 7.57
N GLU A 20 11.88 -4.47 8.87
CA GLU A 20 11.23 -5.62 9.51
C GLU A 20 9.71 -5.41 9.77
N HIS A 21 9.19 -4.19 9.60
CA HIS A 21 7.80 -3.85 9.91
C HIS A 21 7.00 -3.44 8.67
N ASN A 22 6.88 -4.34 7.72
CA ASN A 22 6.13 -4.05 6.49
C ASN A 22 4.63 -4.33 6.66
N LEU A 23 3.88 -3.31 7.08
CA LEU A 23 2.43 -3.40 7.29
C LEU A 23 1.66 -3.74 6.00
N ALA A 24 2.13 -3.26 4.86
CA ALA A 24 1.53 -3.57 3.57
C ALA A 24 1.65 -5.06 3.24
N LEU A 25 2.85 -5.64 3.40
CA LEU A 25 3.07 -7.08 3.21
C LEU A 25 2.25 -7.91 4.18
N MET A 26 2.22 -7.52 5.46
CA MET A 26 1.43 -8.23 6.48
C MET A 26 -0.06 -8.19 6.18
N SER A 27 -0.57 -7.03 5.69
CA SER A 27 -1.95 -6.90 5.27
C SER A 27 -2.26 -7.76 4.05
N ALA A 28 -1.35 -7.80 3.07
CA ALA A 28 -1.49 -8.65 1.88
C ALA A 28 -1.59 -10.13 2.26
N ILE A 29 -0.70 -10.61 3.12
CA ILE A 29 -0.72 -12.00 3.60
C ILE A 29 -1.97 -12.29 4.41
N GLY A 30 -2.38 -11.36 5.28
CA GLY A 30 -3.57 -11.52 6.08
C GLY A 30 -4.86 -11.60 5.25
N LEU A 31 -4.98 -10.80 4.19
CA LEU A 31 -6.09 -10.89 3.23
C LEU A 31 -6.06 -12.21 2.45
N ALA A 32 -4.87 -12.68 2.05
CA ALA A 32 -4.74 -13.98 1.39
C ALA A 32 -5.16 -15.14 2.29
N ASN A 33 -4.93 -15.06 3.61
CA ASN A 33 -5.41 -16.05 4.59
C ASN A 33 -6.92 -15.99 4.83
N LEU A 34 -7.61 -14.96 4.36
CA LEU A 34 -9.07 -14.86 4.27
C LEU A 34 -9.60 -15.27 2.88
N ASP A 35 -8.81 -16.06 2.14
CA ASP A 35 -9.13 -16.59 0.81
C ASP A 35 -9.30 -15.52 -0.29
N HIS A 36 -8.75 -14.30 -0.08
CA HIS A 36 -8.69 -13.28 -1.13
C HIS A 36 -7.49 -13.50 -2.06
N ASN A 37 -7.69 -13.23 -3.34
CA ASN A 37 -6.62 -13.22 -4.32
C ASN A 37 -5.92 -11.86 -4.30
N VAL A 38 -4.67 -11.81 -3.81
CA VAL A 38 -3.94 -10.57 -3.54
C VAL A 38 -2.70 -10.44 -4.40
N LEU A 39 -2.55 -9.30 -5.07
CA LEU A 39 -1.31 -8.89 -5.73
C LEU A 39 -0.60 -7.83 -4.85
N TYR A 40 0.65 -8.09 -4.51
CA TYR A 40 1.50 -7.20 -3.71
C TYR A 40 2.66 -6.66 -4.53
N ILE A 41 2.90 -5.34 -4.43
CA ILE A 41 4.01 -4.64 -5.10
C ILE A 41 4.74 -3.77 -4.09
N ASP A 42 6.02 -4.01 -3.87
CA ASP A 42 6.86 -3.22 -2.98
C ASP A 42 7.60 -2.12 -3.74
N LEU A 43 7.09 -0.91 -3.69
CA LEU A 43 7.71 0.30 -4.26
C LEU A 43 8.64 1.01 -3.27
N SER A 44 8.75 0.51 -2.03
CA SER A 44 9.57 1.12 -0.99
C SER A 44 11.05 1.14 -1.37
N ALA A 45 11.78 2.12 -0.82
CA ALA A 45 13.21 2.26 -1.07
C ALA A 45 14.09 1.28 -0.25
N ALA A 46 13.50 0.27 0.40
CA ALA A 46 14.21 -0.68 1.22
C ALA A 46 15.38 -1.33 0.47
N LYS A 47 16.53 -1.41 1.11
CA LYS A 47 17.74 -2.01 0.51
C LYS A 47 17.59 -3.53 0.29
N LYS A 48 16.71 -4.15 1.05
CA LYS A 48 16.35 -5.56 0.93
C LYS A 48 14.92 -5.64 0.43
N ASP A 49 14.75 -6.23 -0.73
CA ASP A 49 13.44 -6.57 -1.24
C ASP A 49 12.88 -7.71 -0.35
N HIS A 50 11.83 -7.42 0.41
CA HIS A 50 11.15 -8.42 1.24
C HIS A 50 10.51 -9.52 0.41
N THR A 51 10.29 -9.27 -0.89
CA THR A 51 9.83 -10.26 -1.85
C THR A 51 10.99 -11.08 -2.45
N SER A 52 12.25 -10.65 -2.25
CA SER A 52 13.45 -11.25 -2.82
C SER A 52 13.62 -12.76 -2.56
N PRO A 53 13.27 -13.32 -1.39
CA PRO A 53 13.38 -14.77 -1.19
C PRO A 53 12.46 -15.57 -2.10
N THR A 54 11.42 -14.94 -2.65
CA THR A 54 10.38 -15.59 -3.44
C THR A 54 10.46 -15.27 -4.93
N CYS A 55 11.06 -14.13 -5.30
CA CYS A 55 11.17 -13.66 -6.69
C CYS A 55 12.54 -13.89 -7.32
N SER A 56 13.56 -14.36 -6.59
CA SER A 56 14.94 -14.47 -7.05
C SER A 56 15.17 -15.49 -8.15
N GLN A 57 14.17 -16.32 -8.49
CA GLN A 57 14.35 -17.41 -9.45
C GLN A 57 14.13 -17.01 -10.94
N SER A 58 13.39 -15.92 -11.21
CA SER A 58 13.03 -15.58 -12.59
C SER A 58 13.90 -14.48 -13.23
N GLY A 59 14.56 -13.66 -12.42
CA GLY A 59 15.30 -12.49 -12.91
C GLY A 59 14.41 -11.39 -13.51
N LEU A 60 13.08 -11.59 -13.59
CA LEU A 60 12.12 -10.63 -14.12
C LEU A 60 11.68 -9.64 -13.03
N SER A 61 11.45 -8.39 -13.43
CA SER A 61 11.06 -7.32 -12.52
C SER A 61 10.17 -6.28 -13.23
N LEU A 62 9.56 -5.38 -12.46
CA LEU A 62 8.79 -4.26 -12.99
C LEU A 62 9.60 -3.41 -13.99
N ARG A 63 10.94 -3.42 -13.91
CA ARG A 63 11.81 -2.78 -14.87
C ARG A 63 11.62 -3.32 -16.28
N ASP A 64 11.42 -4.62 -16.43
CA ASP A 64 11.26 -5.25 -17.75
C ASP A 64 9.98 -4.79 -18.43
N PHE A 65 8.94 -4.47 -17.66
CA PHE A 65 7.74 -3.81 -18.15
C PHE A 65 8.01 -2.36 -18.56
N LEU A 66 8.64 -1.56 -17.69
CA LEU A 66 8.96 -0.15 -17.98
C LEU A 66 9.90 0.00 -19.18
N ASP A 67 10.81 -0.95 -19.40
CA ASP A 67 11.67 -1.03 -20.57
C ASP A 67 10.95 -1.57 -21.83
N GLY A 68 9.66 -1.89 -21.75
CA GLY A 68 8.85 -2.44 -22.86
C GLY A 68 9.21 -3.87 -23.30
N LYS A 69 9.96 -4.62 -22.47
CA LYS A 69 10.45 -5.96 -22.79
C LYS A 69 9.45 -7.06 -22.47
N ARG A 70 8.53 -6.84 -21.54
CA ARG A 70 7.58 -7.82 -21.02
C ARG A 70 6.23 -7.19 -20.72
N HIS A 71 5.16 -8.00 -20.81
CA HIS A 71 3.85 -7.63 -20.33
C HIS A 71 3.76 -7.79 -18.81
N LEU A 72 2.92 -6.99 -18.16
CA LEU A 72 2.78 -6.98 -16.69
C LEU A 72 2.39 -8.35 -16.14
N CYS A 73 1.51 -9.08 -16.82
CA CYS A 73 1.07 -10.43 -16.43
C CYS A 73 2.21 -11.46 -16.38
N GLU A 74 3.27 -11.29 -17.20
CA GLU A 74 4.43 -12.17 -17.20
C GLU A 74 5.35 -11.98 -15.98
N LEU A 75 5.18 -10.87 -15.25
CA LEU A 75 5.99 -10.49 -14.08
C LEU A 75 5.40 -10.97 -12.76
N ILE A 76 4.21 -11.59 -12.80
CA ILE A 76 3.49 -12.00 -11.59
C ILE A 76 3.94 -13.39 -11.17
N PHE A 77 4.38 -13.49 -9.91
CA PHE A 77 4.81 -14.74 -9.30
C PHE A 77 3.95 -15.07 -8.09
N LYS A 78 3.59 -16.35 -7.95
CA LYS A 78 2.95 -16.84 -6.74
C LYS A 78 4.01 -17.08 -5.66
N SER A 79 3.90 -16.35 -4.57
CA SER A 79 4.77 -16.49 -3.42
C SER A 79 4.36 -17.69 -2.56
N PRO A 80 5.30 -18.38 -1.85
CA PRO A 80 4.96 -19.34 -0.81
C PRO A 80 4.10 -18.77 0.31
N LEU A 81 4.01 -17.46 0.42
CA LEU A 81 3.19 -16.74 1.40
C LEU A 81 1.69 -16.66 1.02
N GLY A 82 1.28 -17.33 -0.05
CA GLY A 82 -0.11 -17.33 -0.52
C GLY A 82 -0.51 -16.11 -1.36
N ILE A 83 0.34 -15.11 -1.50
CA ILE A 83 0.11 -13.90 -2.29
C ILE A 83 0.80 -13.98 -3.66
N HIS A 84 0.31 -13.18 -4.61
CA HIS A 84 1.03 -12.92 -5.84
C HIS A 84 1.89 -11.68 -5.67
N VAL A 85 3.06 -11.64 -6.31
CA VAL A 85 4.03 -10.54 -6.19
C VAL A 85 4.60 -10.16 -7.54
N ILE A 86 4.92 -8.88 -7.71
CA ILE A 86 5.77 -8.38 -8.79
C ILE A 86 7.06 -7.87 -8.15
N SER A 87 8.20 -8.38 -8.63
CA SER A 87 9.50 -7.91 -8.16
C SER A 87 9.77 -6.50 -8.65
N THR A 88 10.23 -5.65 -7.73
CA THR A 88 10.71 -4.30 -8.03
C THR A 88 12.24 -4.21 -7.96
N ASN A 89 12.93 -5.35 -7.86
CA ASN A 89 14.38 -5.41 -7.89
C ASN A 89 14.94 -4.67 -9.11
N PHE A 90 15.96 -3.84 -8.88
CA PHE A 90 16.59 -3.00 -9.91
C PHE A 90 15.70 -1.91 -10.54
N CYS A 91 14.41 -1.83 -10.21
CA CYS A 91 13.46 -0.89 -10.80
C CYS A 91 13.44 0.49 -10.12
N LYS A 92 13.96 0.63 -8.89
CA LYS A 92 13.82 1.85 -8.08
C LYS A 92 14.27 3.12 -8.80
N LYS A 93 15.41 3.07 -9.51
CA LYS A 93 15.90 4.20 -10.29
C LYS A 93 15.06 4.47 -11.54
N SER A 94 14.55 3.43 -12.17
CA SER A 94 13.70 3.54 -13.36
C SER A 94 12.34 4.12 -12.99
N LEU A 95 11.72 3.64 -11.93
CA LEU A 95 10.45 4.17 -11.45
C LEU A 95 10.55 5.65 -11.02
N LEU A 96 11.65 6.05 -10.35
CA LEU A 96 11.90 7.45 -9.99
C LEU A 96 12.04 8.38 -11.19
N LYS A 97 12.39 7.84 -12.35
CA LYS A 97 12.57 8.56 -13.61
C LYS A 97 11.43 8.32 -14.60
N ALA A 98 10.47 7.49 -14.23
CA ALA A 98 9.34 7.17 -15.08
C ALA A 98 8.55 8.44 -15.41
N THR A 99 8.24 8.61 -16.67
CA THR A 99 7.40 9.69 -17.18
C THR A 99 5.94 9.47 -16.79
N PRO A 100 5.11 10.51 -16.74
CA PRO A 100 3.67 10.34 -16.53
C PRO A 100 3.04 9.34 -17.49
N LEU A 101 3.47 9.30 -18.75
CA LEU A 101 2.97 8.35 -19.75
C LEU A 101 3.31 6.90 -19.40
N GLU A 102 4.55 6.62 -18.96
CA GLU A 102 4.94 5.28 -18.52
C GLU A 102 4.17 4.84 -17.27
N LEU A 103 3.88 5.76 -16.36
CA LEU A 103 3.07 5.49 -15.18
C LEU A 103 1.60 5.26 -15.55
N THR A 104 1.06 6.04 -16.48
CA THR A 104 -0.29 5.82 -17.03
C THR A 104 -0.39 4.44 -17.68
N ASN A 105 0.57 4.08 -18.53
CA ASN A 105 0.62 2.75 -19.15
C ASN A 105 0.71 1.62 -18.10
N LEU A 106 1.44 1.85 -17.00
CA LEU A 106 1.50 0.89 -15.90
C LEU A 106 0.12 0.72 -15.23
N ILE A 107 -0.58 1.84 -14.95
CA ILE A 107 -1.92 1.81 -14.37
C ILE A 107 -2.90 1.10 -15.33
N GLU A 108 -2.91 1.45 -16.60
CA GLU A 108 -3.75 0.80 -17.63
C GLU A 108 -3.49 -0.70 -17.74
N SER A 109 -2.22 -1.12 -17.55
CA SER A 109 -1.87 -2.53 -17.58
C SER A 109 -2.46 -3.32 -16.39
N PHE A 110 -2.76 -2.67 -15.27
CA PHE A 110 -3.48 -3.30 -14.16
C PHE A 110 -4.94 -3.60 -14.48
N ASP A 111 -5.57 -2.88 -15.42
CA ASP A 111 -6.95 -3.15 -15.88
C ASP A 111 -7.06 -4.56 -16.44
N THR A 112 -5.99 -5.04 -17.10
CA THR A 112 -5.93 -6.40 -17.63
C THR A 112 -5.87 -7.48 -16.54
N LEU A 113 -5.53 -7.07 -15.30
CA LEU A 113 -5.40 -7.95 -14.13
C LEU A 113 -6.62 -7.87 -13.20
N GLU A 114 -7.54 -6.91 -13.40
CA GLU A 114 -8.67 -6.66 -12.51
C GLU A 114 -9.48 -7.91 -12.18
N GLN A 115 -9.77 -8.73 -13.19
CA GLN A 115 -10.56 -9.94 -13.02
C GLN A 115 -9.85 -11.04 -12.22
N ASN A 116 -8.53 -10.92 -12.02
CA ASN A 116 -7.70 -11.94 -11.40
C ASN A 116 -7.44 -11.69 -9.92
N PHE A 117 -7.64 -10.46 -9.43
CA PHE A 117 -7.30 -10.08 -8.06
C PHE A 117 -8.46 -9.40 -7.33
N ASP A 118 -8.59 -9.70 -6.03
CA ASP A 118 -9.49 -9.00 -5.12
C ASP A 118 -8.89 -7.70 -4.62
N PHE A 119 -7.57 -7.74 -4.36
CA PHE A 119 -6.81 -6.61 -3.85
C PHE A 119 -5.49 -6.43 -4.60
N LEU A 120 -5.15 -5.18 -4.88
CA LEU A 120 -3.83 -4.72 -5.30
C LEU A 120 -3.23 -3.90 -4.15
N ILE A 121 -2.19 -4.41 -3.50
CA ILE A 121 -1.53 -3.75 -2.37
C ILE A 121 -0.20 -3.17 -2.83
N LEU A 122 -0.07 -1.84 -2.73
CA LEU A 122 1.16 -1.11 -3.07
C LEU A 122 1.80 -0.55 -1.80
N ASN A 123 3.08 -0.88 -1.58
CA ASN A 123 3.88 -0.34 -0.49
C ASN A 123 4.76 0.79 -1.00
N PHE A 124 4.50 2.02 -0.59
CA PHE A 124 5.17 3.22 -1.07
C PHE A 124 6.41 3.59 -0.24
N PRO A 125 7.40 4.28 -0.83
CA PRO A 125 8.58 4.75 -0.11
C PRO A 125 8.23 5.82 0.94
N ASP A 126 9.08 5.95 1.94
CA ASP A 126 8.98 6.98 3.00
C ASP A 126 9.16 8.42 2.47
N LYS A 127 9.78 8.57 1.31
CA LYS A 127 9.94 9.84 0.60
C LYS A 127 9.03 9.87 -0.61
N ALA A 128 8.10 10.81 -0.58
CA ALA A 128 7.26 11.09 -1.73
C ALA A 128 8.12 11.58 -2.91
N THR A 129 7.89 10.99 -4.07
CA THR A 129 8.43 11.41 -5.36
C THR A 129 7.27 11.67 -6.30
N ALA A 130 7.46 12.41 -7.39
CA ALA A 130 6.38 12.65 -8.35
C ALA A 130 5.74 11.34 -8.83
N SER A 131 6.56 10.34 -9.16
CA SER A 131 6.06 9.02 -9.60
C SER A 131 5.31 8.27 -8.50
N SER A 132 5.79 8.32 -7.23
CA SER A 132 5.08 7.65 -6.13
C SER A 132 3.77 8.35 -5.78
N LEU A 133 3.72 9.67 -5.86
CA LEU A 133 2.49 10.43 -5.69
C LEU A 133 1.48 10.09 -6.77
N PHE A 134 1.90 10.09 -8.03
CA PHE A 134 1.04 9.74 -9.17
C PHE A 134 0.37 8.37 -9.00
N LEU A 135 1.14 7.35 -8.59
CA LEU A 135 0.59 6.02 -8.34
C LEU A 135 -0.27 5.96 -7.06
N LEU A 136 0.08 6.73 -6.03
CA LEU A 136 -0.68 6.79 -4.79
C LEU A 136 -2.04 7.45 -4.99
N GLU A 137 -2.10 8.50 -5.80
CA GLU A 137 -3.35 9.19 -6.20
C GLU A 137 -4.31 8.25 -6.92
N ALA A 138 -3.77 7.32 -7.72
CA ALA A 138 -4.57 6.33 -8.42
C ALA A 138 -5.17 5.25 -7.49
N CYS A 139 -4.66 5.06 -6.27
CA CYS A 139 -5.20 4.07 -5.33
C CYS A 139 -6.60 4.44 -4.84
N HIS A 140 -7.49 3.45 -4.74
CA HIS A 140 -8.85 3.61 -4.21
C HIS A 140 -8.85 4.00 -2.72
N ILE A 141 -7.89 3.43 -1.96
CA ILE A 141 -7.74 3.62 -0.52
C ILE A 141 -6.27 3.91 -0.24
N GLN A 142 -6.03 4.91 0.59
CA GLN A 142 -4.69 5.25 1.06
C GLN A 142 -4.61 5.03 2.56
N ILE A 143 -3.70 4.17 3.00
CA ILE A 143 -3.45 3.90 4.41
C ILE A 143 -2.10 4.52 4.78
N MET A 144 -2.14 5.50 5.66
CA MET A 144 -0.98 6.24 6.13
C MET A 144 -0.70 5.91 7.58
N SER A 145 0.45 5.29 7.88
CA SER A 145 0.88 5.10 9.26
C SER A 145 1.47 6.38 9.83
N ILE A 146 1.19 6.67 11.10
CA ILE A 146 1.75 7.83 11.80
C ILE A 146 2.22 7.44 13.20
N GLU A 147 3.44 7.84 13.57
CA GLU A 147 4.00 7.64 14.90
C GLU A 147 3.89 8.91 15.76
N PRO A 148 3.90 8.81 17.10
CA PRO A 148 3.82 9.94 18.00
C PRO A 148 5.15 10.72 18.07
N THR A 149 5.75 11.01 16.92
CA THR A 149 6.99 11.80 16.78
C THR A 149 6.75 13.00 15.88
N SER A 150 7.36 14.14 16.19
CA SER A 150 7.24 15.35 15.36
C SER A 150 7.68 15.11 13.92
N LYS A 151 8.69 14.23 13.72
CA LYS A 151 9.20 13.87 12.39
C LYS A 151 8.15 13.11 11.58
N SER A 152 7.52 12.08 12.16
CA SER A 152 6.50 11.29 11.48
C SER A 152 5.26 12.14 11.18
N ILE A 153 4.79 12.91 12.15
CA ILE A 153 3.65 13.83 12.01
C ILE A 153 3.92 14.86 10.90
N GLY A 154 5.10 15.49 10.89
CA GLY A 154 5.47 16.48 9.89
C GLY A 154 5.57 15.90 8.47
N LYS A 155 6.07 14.65 8.33
CA LYS A 155 6.11 13.97 7.03
C LYS A 155 4.70 13.59 6.54
N ALA A 156 3.84 13.07 7.45
CA ALA A 156 2.46 12.75 7.13
C ALA A 156 1.69 13.99 6.66
N TYR A 157 1.88 15.12 7.37
CA TYR A 157 1.27 16.39 6.98
C TYR A 157 1.72 16.84 5.58
N LYS A 158 3.02 16.81 5.29
CA LYS A 158 3.56 17.16 3.96
C LYS A 158 3.04 16.26 2.87
N LEU A 159 2.88 14.96 3.14
CA LEU A 159 2.32 14.04 2.16
C LEU A 159 0.86 14.41 1.84
N LEU A 160 0.04 14.72 2.86
CA LEU A 160 -1.34 15.18 2.66
C LEU A 160 -1.40 16.53 1.94
N GLU A 161 -0.46 17.43 2.21
CA GLU A 161 -0.33 18.71 1.49
C GLU A 161 -0.10 18.49 0.00
N HIS A 162 0.75 17.52 -0.38
CA HIS A 162 0.94 17.15 -1.79
C HIS A 162 -0.27 16.50 -2.44
N LEU A 163 -1.05 15.75 -1.66
CA LEU A 163 -2.24 15.04 -2.14
C LEU A 163 -3.51 15.90 -2.11
N LYS A 164 -3.43 17.11 -1.55
CA LYS A 164 -4.57 18.00 -1.30
C LYS A 164 -5.47 18.22 -2.51
N ASP A 165 -4.87 18.42 -3.67
CA ASP A 165 -5.59 18.79 -4.89
C ASP A 165 -6.09 17.57 -5.69
N THR A 166 -5.65 16.39 -5.33
CA THR A 166 -5.86 15.14 -6.08
C THR A 166 -6.61 14.07 -5.30
N CYS A 167 -6.49 14.06 -3.97
CA CYS A 167 -7.20 13.11 -3.12
C CYS A 167 -8.61 13.55 -2.81
N HIS A 168 -9.58 12.64 -3.03
CA HIS A 168 -10.87 12.78 -2.38
C HIS A 168 -10.69 12.54 -0.88
N ALA A 169 -11.21 13.46 -0.07
CA ALA A 169 -11.06 13.48 1.40
C ALA A 169 -11.46 12.17 2.09
N ASP A 170 -12.30 11.37 1.43
CA ASP A 170 -12.84 10.13 1.96
C ASP A 170 -11.95 8.90 1.79
N ASP A 171 -10.80 9.02 1.14
CA ASP A 171 -9.96 7.89 0.73
C ASP A 171 -8.73 7.69 1.62
N VAL A 172 -8.42 8.63 2.52
CA VAL A 172 -7.23 8.59 3.37
C VAL A 172 -7.56 8.07 4.77
N TYR A 173 -6.97 6.93 5.13
CA TYR A 173 -7.10 6.30 6.44
C TYR A 173 -5.79 6.44 7.22
N LEU A 174 -5.89 6.94 8.45
CA LEU A 174 -4.74 7.04 9.35
C LEU A 174 -4.66 5.81 10.27
N LEU A 175 -3.45 5.31 10.40
CA LEU A 175 -3.08 4.20 11.26
C LEU A 175 -1.99 4.66 12.25
N PRO A 176 -2.35 5.20 13.45
CA PRO A 176 -1.38 5.45 14.51
C PRO A 176 -0.64 4.18 14.92
N THR A 177 0.70 4.21 14.84
CA THR A 177 1.59 3.09 15.16
C THR A 177 2.59 3.46 16.25
N SER A 178 3.18 2.47 16.91
CA SER A 178 4.15 2.66 18.00
C SER A 178 3.59 3.56 19.14
N VAL A 179 2.29 3.43 19.41
CA VAL A 179 1.61 4.21 20.43
C VAL A 179 1.56 3.48 21.77
N PRO A 180 1.62 4.21 22.92
CA PRO A 180 1.58 3.57 24.24
C PRO A 180 0.26 2.82 24.52
N SER A 181 -0.85 3.30 23.95
CA SER A 181 -2.18 2.71 24.11
C SER A 181 -3.08 3.01 22.91
N ILE A 182 -4.13 2.22 22.73
CA ILE A 182 -5.15 2.46 21.69
C ILE A 182 -5.81 3.84 21.88
N SER A 183 -6.12 4.21 23.13
CA SER A 183 -6.71 5.52 23.45
C SER A 183 -5.76 6.68 23.14
N TYR A 184 -4.45 6.50 23.31
CA TYR A 184 -3.46 7.48 22.90
C TYR A 184 -3.43 7.63 21.37
N GLY A 185 -3.45 6.53 20.65
CA GLY A 185 -3.50 6.53 19.19
C GLY A 185 -4.75 7.23 18.64
N TRP A 186 -5.91 7.00 19.27
CA TRP A 186 -7.14 7.75 18.94
C TRP A 186 -6.99 9.25 19.17
N LYS A 187 -6.40 9.68 20.29
CA LYS A 187 -6.14 11.11 20.57
C LYS A 187 -5.14 11.71 19.57
N LEU A 188 -4.10 10.96 19.19
CA LEU A 188 -3.15 11.37 18.15
C LEU A 188 -3.86 11.62 16.84
N PHE A 189 -4.68 10.65 16.41
CA PHE A 189 -5.51 10.79 15.22
C PHE A 189 -6.40 12.04 15.27
N GLN A 190 -7.15 12.22 16.35
CA GLN A 190 -8.07 13.38 16.48
C GLN A 190 -7.34 14.71 16.33
N ARG A 191 -6.21 14.88 17.04
CA ARG A 191 -5.40 16.12 16.97
C ARG A 191 -4.84 16.37 15.59
N PHE A 192 -4.30 15.31 14.97
CA PHE A 192 -3.75 15.40 13.61
C PHE A 192 -4.85 15.74 12.60
N ASN A 193 -5.98 15.03 12.65
CA ASN A 193 -7.11 15.25 11.74
C ASN A 193 -7.68 16.67 11.89
N GLN A 194 -7.84 17.20 13.13
CA GLN A 194 -8.26 18.59 13.35
C GLN A 194 -7.31 19.59 12.71
N ALA A 195 -5.98 19.40 12.87
CA ALA A 195 -4.98 20.26 12.25
C ALA A 195 -5.05 20.22 10.71
N VAL A 196 -5.20 19.02 10.14
CA VAL A 196 -5.29 18.81 8.69
C VAL A 196 -6.59 19.42 8.12
N ILE A 197 -7.71 19.24 8.79
CA ILE A 197 -8.99 19.89 8.39
C ILE A 197 -8.82 21.41 8.38
N ALA A 198 -8.26 21.98 9.45
CA ALA A 198 -8.13 23.43 9.60
C ALA A 198 -7.19 24.07 8.56
N SER A 199 -6.14 23.36 8.13
CA SER A 199 -5.09 23.94 7.27
C SER A 199 -5.17 23.49 5.82
N LEU A 200 -5.60 22.24 5.55
CA LEU A 200 -5.64 21.66 4.23
C LEU A 200 -7.05 21.42 3.70
N ASN A 201 -8.07 21.53 4.55
CA ASN A 201 -9.47 21.18 4.26
C ASN A 201 -9.63 19.71 3.81
N ILE A 202 -8.79 18.82 4.35
CA ILE A 202 -8.85 17.37 4.12
C ILE A 202 -9.37 16.72 5.41
N GLN A 203 -10.33 15.79 5.26
CA GLN A 203 -10.80 14.97 6.37
C GLN A 203 -10.23 13.55 6.21
N THR A 204 -9.46 13.08 7.20
CA THR A 204 -8.95 11.71 7.21
C THR A 204 -9.84 10.81 8.07
N LYS A 205 -9.78 9.49 7.85
CA LYS A 205 -10.51 8.49 8.62
C LYS A 205 -9.58 7.71 9.55
N TYR A 206 -10.07 7.33 10.70
CA TYR A 206 -9.35 6.47 11.62
C TYR A 206 -9.48 5.01 11.22
N LEU A 207 -8.36 4.35 10.92
CA LEU A 207 -8.37 2.92 10.65
C LEU A 207 -8.31 2.11 11.96
N ALA A 208 -7.22 2.24 12.70
CA ALA A 208 -6.94 1.53 13.95
C ALA A 208 -5.75 2.20 14.66
N SER A 209 -5.29 1.61 15.78
CA SER A 209 -4.00 1.97 16.40
C SER A 209 -3.24 0.71 16.77
N LEU A 210 -1.91 0.73 16.56
CA LEU A 210 -0.99 -0.34 16.93
C LEU A 210 -0.05 0.13 18.03
N LYS A 211 0.02 -0.60 19.14
CA LYS A 211 0.94 -0.31 20.25
C LYS A 211 2.39 -0.57 19.87
N SER A 212 2.62 -1.64 19.15
CA SER A 212 3.92 -2.01 18.59
C SER A 212 3.72 -2.58 17.19
N LEU A 213 4.74 -2.49 16.37
CA LEU A 213 4.73 -3.16 15.08
C LEU A 213 5.33 -4.55 15.27
N PRO A 214 4.65 -5.59 14.79
CA PRO A 214 5.23 -6.92 14.82
C PRO A 214 6.42 -7.00 13.88
N THR A 215 7.47 -7.64 14.33
CA THR A 215 8.70 -7.85 13.55
C THR A 215 8.56 -9.08 12.67
N LEU A 216 8.67 -8.91 11.36
CA LEU A 216 8.79 -10.02 10.42
C LEU A 216 10.24 -10.53 10.39
N SER A 217 10.58 -11.49 11.23
CA SER A 217 11.90 -12.13 11.11
C SER A 217 11.94 -13.03 9.86
N ARG A 218 13.14 -13.17 9.25
CA ARG A 218 13.32 -14.06 8.07
C ARG A 218 12.98 -15.53 8.37
N SER A 219 13.11 -15.95 9.63
CA SER A 219 12.69 -17.28 10.08
C SER A 219 11.17 -17.43 10.07
N HIS A 220 10.44 -16.40 10.50
CA HIS A 220 8.97 -16.38 10.46
C HIS A 220 8.43 -16.37 9.03
N LEU A 221 9.14 -15.74 8.08
CA LEU A 221 8.79 -15.77 6.65
C LEU A 221 8.99 -17.16 6.03
N LYS A 222 9.87 -18.01 6.59
CA LYS A 222 10.14 -19.35 6.06
C LYS A 222 9.31 -20.45 6.68
N GLU A 223 8.95 -20.35 7.95
CA GLU A 223 8.46 -21.50 8.72
C GLU A 223 7.01 -21.43 9.19
N ASN A 224 6.38 -20.26 9.45
CA ASN A 224 5.05 -20.24 10.09
C ASN A 224 4.27 -18.92 9.94
N LEU A 225 4.12 -18.38 8.74
CA LEU A 225 3.36 -17.16 8.57
C LEU A 225 1.88 -17.23 8.98
N PRO A 226 1.15 -18.37 8.80
CA PRO A 226 -0.22 -18.48 9.30
C PRO A 226 -0.37 -18.18 10.79
N ASN A 227 0.64 -18.52 11.60
CA ASN A 227 0.63 -18.32 13.05
C ASN A 227 1.18 -16.94 13.49
N ALA A 228 2.01 -16.29 12.68
CA ALA A 228 2.50 -14.93 12.97
C ALA A 228 1.39 -13.86 12.82
N ILE A 229 0.35 -14.16 12.06
CA ILE A 229 -0.84 -13.31 11.90
C ILE A 229 -1.79 -13.41 13.10
N GLY A 230 -1.56 -14.35 14.01
CA GLY A 230 -2.24 -14.45 15.31
C GLY A 230 -2.01 -13.27 16.26
N TYR A 231 -1.34 -12.20 15.80
CA TYR A 231 -1.26 -10.94 16.52
C TYR A 231 -2.61 -10.20 16.35
N GLU A 232 -3.48 -10.31 17.38
CA GLU A 232 -4.85 -9.74 17.37
C GLU A 232 -4.99 -8.33 16.74
N PRO A 233 -4.09 -7.36 17.03
CA PRO A 233 -4.23 -6.01 16.45
C PRO A 233 -4.13 -5.96 14.94
N ILE A 234 -3.40 -6.86 14.29
CA ILE A 234 -3.33 -6.92 12.82
C ILE A 234 -4.56 -7.58 12.24
N GLY A 235 -5.08 -8.61 12.87
CA GLY A 235 -6.33 -9.25 12.47
C GLY A 235 -7.48 -8.25 12.37
N ASP A 236 -7.60 -7.34 13.31
CA ASP A 236 -8.62 -6.28 13.27
C ASP A 236 -8.40 -5.28 12.13
N ILE A 237 -7.15 -4.95 11.81
CA ILE A 237 -6.83 -4.08 10.68
C ILE A 237 -7.21 -4.76 9.37
N ILE A 238 -6.87 -6.05 9.21
CA ILE A 238 -7.18 -6.85 8.02
C ILE A 238 -8.70 -6.91 7.79
N LYS A 239 -9.48 -7.21 8.83
CA LYS A 239 -10.95 -7.23 8.77
C LYS A 239 -11.53 -5.86 8.39
N LYS A 240 -10.95 -4.77 8.90
CA LYS A 240 -11.36 -3.42 8.51
C LYS A 240 -11.04 -3.15 7.05
N ILE A 241 -9.83 -3.49 6.59
CA ILE A 241 -9.45 -3.35 5.18
C ILE A 241 -10.39 -4.16 4.28
N GLU A 242 -10.70 -5.39 4.65
CA GLU A 242 -11.67 -6.23 3.93
C GLU A 242 -13.05 -5.53 3.86
N SER A 243 -13.52 -4.95 4.96
CA SER A 243 -14.79 -4.22 4.99
C SER A 243 -14.81 -2.97 4.11
N LEU A 244 -13.65 -2.39 3.82
CA LEU A 244 -13.54 -1.24 2.92
C LEU A 244 -13.78 -1.63 1.46
N LYS A 245 -13.52 -2.89 1.07
CA LYS A 245 -13.82 -3.40 -0.27
C LYS A 245 -15.28 -3.22 -0.63
N SER A 246 -16.19 -3.57 0.29
CA SER A 246 -17.63 -3.45 0.04
C SER A 246 -18.11 -2.00 -0.11
N LYS A 247 -17.40 -1.05 0.51
CA LYS A 247 -17.71 0.40 0.43
C LYS A 247 -17.11 1.05 -0.81
N SER A 248 -15.90 0.65 -1.22
CA SER A 248 -15.22 1.19 -2.40
C SER A 248 -15.80 0.67 -3.71
N SER A 249 -16.49 -0.49 -3.70
CA SER A 249 -17.20 -0.99 -4.89
C SER A 249 -18.35 -0.09 -5.37
N LEU A 250 -18.78 0.86 -4.53
CA LEU A 250 -19.81 1.85 -4.88
C LEU A 250 -19.23 3.11 -5.51
N ALA A 251 -17.93 3.38 -5.29
CA ALA A 251 -17.20 4.47 -5.95
C ALA A 251 -16.35 3.85 -7.08
N ALA A 252 -17.03 3.50 -8.20
CA ALA A 252 -16.44 2.78 -9.31
C ALA A 252 -15.08 3.38 -9.75
N HIS A 253 -14.07 2.53 -9.89
CA HIS A 253 -12.99 2.61 -10.88
C HIS A 253 -11.89 3.67 -10.72
N LYS A 254 -11.60 4.22 -9.52
CA LYS A 254 -10.64 5.31 -9.39
C LYS A 254 -9.23 4.96 -9.94
N PHE A 255 -8.71 3.76 -9.64
CA PHE A 255 -7.42 3.31 -10.15
C PHE A 255 -7.46 3.05 -11.66
N PHE A 256 -8.54 2.44 -12.14
CA PHE A 256 -8.73 2.01 -13.51
C PHE A 256 -9.34 3.12 -14.41
N GLU A 257 -9.96 4.16 -13.85
CA GLU A 257 -10.46 5.34 -14.59
C GLU A 257 -9.52 6.55 -14.55
N PHE A 258 -8.43 6.46 -13.76
CA PHE A 258 -7.47 7.56 -13.56
C PHE A 258 -6.91 8.10 -14.88
N THR A 259 -6.76 7.23 -15.87
CA THR A 259 -6.24 7.57 -17.19
C THR A 259 -7.19 8.43 -18.03
N ASN A 260 -8.49 8.44 -17.73
CA ASN A 260 -9.48 9.26 -18.45
C ASN A 260 -9.51 10.71 -17.96
N LEU A 261 -8.95 11.01 -16.79
CA LEU A 261 -8.93 12.36 -16.20
C LEU A 261 -7.69 13.17 -16.63
N HIS A 262 -6.66 12.51 -17.16
CA HIS A 262 -5.39 13.13 -17.55
C HIS A 262 -5.10 13.07 -19.07
N LYS A 263 -6.11 12.69 -19.88
CA LYS A 263 -6.14 12.87 -21.34
C LYS A 263 -6.86 14.17 -21.69
#